data_119fd6b7ca7a5a5f0b806c34d3bd216c
#
_entry.id   119fd6b7ca7a5a5f0b806c34d3bd216c
#
_cell.length_a   1.000
_cell.length_b   1.000
_cell.length_c   1.000
_cell.angle_alpha   90.00
_cell.angle_beta   90.00
_cell.angle_gamma   90.00
#
_symmetry.space_group_name_H-M   'P 1'
#
loop_
_entity.id
_entity.type
_entity.pdbx_description
1 polymer ?
#
loop_
_entity_poly.entity_id
_entity_poly.type
_entity_poly.pdbx_seq_one_letter_code
_entity_poly.pdbx_strand_id
1 'polypeptide(L)'
;SDIVPHLADDAVVTDVGSSKAGVIADLLAVTKTCPAWFVPGHPIAGTEKSGVEASFSTLFQQRRVILTPTEQSSEVAVEKVRAMWTQVGANVVSMGVERHDRVLAATSHLPHMLAFAFVNQLAGMPAADDVFKFAAGGFRDFSRIASSDPTMWRDIFIGNKTAVLDGIKGFQKEMQLF
;
A
#
# COMPACT_ATOMS: atom_id res chain seq x y z
N SER A 1 -1.62 -0.85 -20.47
CA SER A 1 -1.84 -0.44 -21.88
C SER A 1 -2.59 -1.52 -22.65
N ASP A 2 -2.23 -2.77 -22.47
CA ASP A 2 -2.67 -3.88 -23.35
C ASP A 2 -4.13 -4.29 -23.14
N ILE A 3 -4.72 -3.99 -21.98
CA ILE A 3 -6.13 -4.31 -21.71
C ILE A 3 -7.11 -3.28 -22.29
N VAL A 4 -6.69 -2.02 -22.44
CA VAL A 4 -7.60 -0.93 -22.82
C VAL A 4 -8.35 -1.19 -24.14
N PRO A 5 -7.71 -1.71 -25.22
CA PRO A 5 -8.41 -2.01 -26.47
C PRO A 5 -9.42 -3.17 -26.37
N HIS A 6 -9.40 -3.91 -25.27
CA HIS A 6 -10.22 -5.12 -25.06
C HIS A 6 -11.29 -4.94 -23.98
N LEU A 7 -11.41 -3.72 -23.42
CA LEU A 7 -12.46 -3.42 -22.46
C LEU A 7 -13.82 -3.34 -23.15
N ALA A 8 -14.84 -3.92 -22.53
CA ALA A 8 -16.22 -3.68 -22.96
C ALA A 8 -16.62 -2.22 -22.67
N ASP A 9 -17.61 -1.70 -23.38
CA ASP A 9 -18.03 -0.30 -23.30
C ASP A 9 -18.48 0.12 -21.89
N ASP A 10 -19.01 -0.83 -21.10
CA ASP A 10 -19.49 -0.63 -19.74
C ASP A 10 -18.49 -1.13 -18.67
N ALA A 11 -17.28 -1.51 -19.06
CA ALA A 11 -16.29 -2.02 -18.16
C ALA A 11 -15.83 -0.93 -17.18
N VAL A 12 -15.63 -1.32 -15.93
CA VAL A 12 -15.01 -0.50 -14.88
C VAL A 12 -13.73 -1.18 -14.43
N VAL A 13 -12.66 -0.42 -14.35
CA VAL A 13 -11.34 -0.91 -13.92
C VAL A 13 -11.00 -0.29 -12.57
N THR A 14 -10.55 -1.11 -11.65
CA THR A 14 -9.99 -0.68 -10.37
C THR A 14 -8.63 -1.35 -10.15
N ASP A 15 -7.79 -0.77 -9.34
CA ASP A 15 -6.55 -1.37 -8.87
C ASP A 15 -6.60 -1.68 -7.38
N VAL A 16 -5.62 -2.39 -6.88
CA VAL A 16 -5.48 -2.76 -5.46
C VAL A 16 -4.12 -2.34 -4.88
N GLY A 17 -3.41 -1.47 -5.57
CA GLY A 17 -2.06 -1.05 -5.22
C GLY A 17 -1.98 -0.26 -3.92
N SER A 18 -0.84 -0.31 -3.25
CA SER A 18 -0.60 0.35 -1.95
C SER A 18 -0.29 1.84 -2.06
N SER A 19 0.09 2.34 -3.24
CA SER A 19 0.25 3.77 -3.55
C SER A 19 -0.70 4.17 -4.68
N LYS A 20 -1.20 5.39 -4.69
CA LYS A 20 -2.21 5.83 -5.67
C LYS A 20 -1.68 6.80 -6.70
N ALA A 21 -0.86 7.77 -6.31
CA ALA A 21 -0.31 8.75 -7.24
C ALA A 21 0.53 8.09 -8.34
N GLY A 22 1.35 7.09 -8.00
CA GLY A 22 2.16 6.33 -8.95
C GLY A 22 1.30 5.59 -9.98
N VAL A 23 0.28 4.86 -9.52
CA VAL A 23 -0.64 4.12 -10.41
C VAL A 23 -1.37 5.06 -11.38
N ILE A 24 -1.83 6.22 -10.89
CA ILE A 24 -2.49 7.22 -11.73
C ILE A 24 -1.50 7.81 -12.74
N ALA A 25 -0.27 8.11 -12.34
CA ALA A 25 0.75 8.63 -13.23
C ALA A 25 1.09 7.63 -14.36
N ASP A 26 1.22 6.35 -14.03
CA ASP A 26 1.47 5.29 -15.01
C ASP A 26 0.29 5.14 -15.99
N LEU A 27 -0.94 5.22 -15.49
CA LEU A 27 -2.12 5.21 -16.34
C LEU A 27 -2.14 6.41 -17.29
N LEU A 28 -1.89 7.62 -16.77
CA LEU A 28 -1.85 8.85 -17.57
C LEU A 28 -0.76 8.83 -18.65
N ALA A 29 0.36 8.18 -18.39
CA ALA A 29 1.42 8.02 -19.41
C ALA A 29 0.95 7.26 -20.64
N VAL A 30 -0.03 6.36 -20.48
CA VAL A 30 -0.61 5.55 -21.55
C VAL A 30 -1.86 6.19 -22.14
N THR A 31 -2.81 6.59 -21.30
CA THR A 31 -4.15 7.03 -21.73
C THR A 31 -4.24 8.54 -22.00
N LYS A 32 -3.21 9.32 -21.62
CA LYS A 32 -3.11 10.80 -21.71
C LYS A 32 -4.09 11.54 -20.79
N THR A 33 -5.25 10.98 -20.52
CA THR A 33 -6.25 11.50 -19.58
C THR A 33 -6.69 10.37 -18.67
N CYS A 34 -7.08 10.67 -17.44
CA CYS A 34 -7.62 9.65 -16.55
C CYS A 34 -9.01 9.22 -17.06
N PRO A 35 -9.19 7.94 -17.43
CA PRO A 35 -10.47 7.50 -17.96
C PRO A 35 -11.59 7.53 -16.92
N ALA A 36 -12.81 7.87 -17.33
CA ALA A 36 -13.98 7.92 -16.44
C ALA A 36 -14.35 6.54 -15.84
N TRP A 37 -13.96 5.46 -16.51
CA TRP A 37 -14.16 4.08 -16.03
C TRP A 37 -13.12 3.60 -15.04
N PHE A 38 -12.07 4.38 -14.72
CA PHE A 38 -11.04 4.00 -13.78
C PHE A 38 -11.31 4.55 -12.38
N VAL A 39 -11.33 3.67 -11.39
CA VAL A 39 -11.54 4.00 -9.98
C VAL A 39 -10.40 3.42 -9.16
N PRO A 40 -9.41 4.22 -8.79
CA PRO A 40 -8.29 3.73 -8.00
C PRO A 40 -8.75 3.26 -6.62
N GLY A 41 -8.24 2.11 -6.18
CA GLY A 41 -8.61 1.50 -4.91
C GLY A 41 -7.39 0.94 -4.16
N HIS A 42 -7.54 0.80 -2.84
CA HIS A 42 -6.54 0.16 -1.99
C HIS A 42 -7.22 -0.58 -0.85
N PRO A 43 -7.32 -1.91 -0.90
CA PRO A 43 -7.78 -2.71 0.22
C PRO A 43 -6.71 -2.77 1.31
N ILE A 44 -7.06 -2.31 2.51
CA ILE A 44 -6.17 -2.39 3.69
C ILE A 44 -6.37 -3.77 4.33
N ALA A 45 -5.90 -4.77 3.63
CA ALA A 45 -5.99 -6.18 3.99
C ALA A 45 -4.76 -6.92 3.47
N GLY A 46 -4.42 -8.01 4.12
CA GLY A 46 -3.27 -8.84 3.76
C GLY A 46 -2.57 -9.41 4.98
N THR A 47 -1.62 -10.27 4.72
CA THR A 47 -0.71 -10.86 5.69
C THR A 47 0.72 -10.69 5.17
N GLU A 48 1.71 -11.09 5.93
CA GLU A 48 3.12 -11.09 5.51
C GLU A 48 3.38 -12.15 4.42
N LYS A 49 2.44 -13.07 4.21
CA LYS A 49 2.52 -14.12 3.18
C LYS A 49 1.91 -13.60 1.88
N SER A 50 2.50 -13.97 0.76
CA SER A 50 2.04 -13.65 -0.59
C SER A 50 1.62 -14.92 -1.35
N GLY A 51 0.93 -14.74 -2.48
CA GLY A 51 0.48 -15.83 -3.34
C GLY A 51 -0.94 -16.32 -3.04
N VAL A 52 -1.49 -17.08 -3.98
CA VAL A 52 -2.87 -17.59 -3.91
C VAL A 52 -3.08 -18.55 -2.74
N GLU A 53 -2.06 -19.29 -2.37
CA GLU A 53 -2.07 -20.23 -1.23
C GLU A 53 -2.28 -19.53 0.12
N ALA A 54 -1.96 -18.23 0.20
CA ALA A 54 -2.18 -17.42 1.39
C ALA A 54 -3.57 -16.75 1.41
N SER A 55 -4.38 -16.95 0.36
CA SER A 55 -5.72 -16.37 0.27
C SER A 55 -6.73 -17.13 1.13
N PHE A 56 -7.75 -16.40 1.62
CA PHE A 56 -8.87 -16.96 2.35
C PHE A 56 -10.14 -16.13 2.11
N SER A 57 -11.30 -16.78 2.15
CA SER A 57 -12.57 -16.18 1.73
C SER A 57 -13.03 -14.96 2.55
N THR A 58 -12.54 -14.82 3.78
CA THR A 58 -12.91 -13.72 4.69
C THR A 58 -11.91 -12.57 4.73
N LEU A 59 -10.91 -12.57 3.79
CA LEU A 59 -9.80 -11.61 3.78
C LEU A 59 -10.26 -10.15 3.90
N PHE A 60 -11.34 -9.79 3.22
CA PHE A 60 -11.83 -8.41 3.15
C PHE A 60 -12.94 -8.09 4.15
N GLN A 61 -13.47 -9.10 4.86
CA GLN A 61 -14.57 -8.88 5.82
C GLN A 61 -14.13 -7.92 6.93
N GLN A 62 -14.92 -6.86 7.13
CA GLN A 62 -14.66 -5.77 8.08
C GLN A 62 -13.34 -5.02 7.86
N ARG A 63 -12.64 -5.29 6.76
CA ARG A 63 -11.43 -4.56 6.39
C ARG A 63 -11.79 -3.29 5.64
N ARG A 64 -10.96 -2.26 5.84
CA ARG A 64 -11.12 -0.99 5.12
C ARG A 64 -10.67 -1.14 3.68
N VAL A 65 -11.46 -0.62 2.75
CA VAL A 65 -11.03 -0.40 1.36
C VAL A 65 -11.12 1.09 1.09
N ILE A 66 -10.03 1.69 0.64
CA ILE A 66 -9.95 3.11 0.35
C ILE A 66 -10.09 3.29 -1.16
N LEU A 67 -11.12 4.00 -1.61
CA LEU A 67 -11.24 4.45 -2.99
C LEU A 67 -10.70 5.88 -3.09
N THR A 68 -9.96 6.14 -4.16
CA THR A 68 -9.42 7.47 -4.42
C THR A 68 -9.85 7.96 -5.81
N PRO A 69 -11.17 8.14 -6.04
CA PRO A 69 -11.66 8.58 -7.34
C PRO A 69 -11.01 9.91 -7.72
N THR A 70 -10.69 10.05 -9.01
CA THR A 70 -10.21 11.30 -9.58
C THR A 70 -11.41 12.17 -9.98
N GLU A 71 -11.16 13.43 -10.36
CA GLU A 71 -12.21 14.33 -10.88
C GLU A 71 -12.88 13.78 -12.16
N GLN A 72 -12.19 12.90 -12.90
CA GLN A 72 -12.68 12.29 -14.12
C GLN A 72 -13.43 10.97 -13.86
N SER A 73 -13.24 10.33 -12.72
CA SER A 73 -13.94 9.08 -12.41
C SER A 73 -15.45 9.29 -12.38
N SER A 74 -16.21 8.53 -13.17
CA SER A 74 -17.67 8.67 -13.18
C SER A 74 -18.30 8.17 -11.89
N GLU A 75 -19.37 8.80 -11.43
CA GLU A 75 -20.09 8.37 -10.23
C GLU A 75 -20.58 6.93 -10.37
N VAL A 76 -21.05 6.54 -11.55
CA VAL A 76 -21.49 5.16 -11.84
C VAL A 76 -20.36 4.16 -11.64
N ALA A 77 -19.16 4.47 -12.11
CA ALA A 77 -18.01 3.61 -11.93
C ALA A 77 -17.62 3.49 -10.43
N VAL A 78 -17.61 4.62 -9.72
CA VAL A 78 -17.29 4.66 -8.28
C VAL A 78 -18.28 3.81 -7.49
N GLU A 79 -19.58 3.94 -7.74
CA GLU A 79 -20.61 3.15 -7.06
C GLU A 79 -20.54 1.65 -7.41
N LYS A 80 -20.22 1.30 -8.67
CA LYS A 80 -20.01 -0.10 -9.08
C LYS A 80 -18.85 -0.74 -8.30
N VAL A 81 -17.71 -0.04 -8.16
CA VAL A 81 -16.56 -0.52 -7.38
C VAL A 81 -16.87 -0.57 -5.89
N ARG A 82 -17.56 0.45 -5.36
CA ARG A 82 -18.02 0.48 -3.97
C ARG A 82 -18.91 -0.72 -3.65
N ALA A 83 -19.91 -0.99 -4.49
CA ALA A 83 -20.82 -2.10 -4.33
C ALA A 83 -20.06 -3.44 -4.33
N MET A 84 -19.12 -3.63 -5.26
CA MET A 84 -18.28 -4.84 -5.33
C MET A 84 -17.55 -5.10 -4.00
N TRP A 85 -16.87 -4.11 -3.46
CA TRP A 85 -16.14 -4.26 -2.19
C TRP A 85 -17.06 -4.44 -0.98
N THR A 86 -18.21 -3.77 -0.99
CA THR A 86 -19.23 -3.94 0.07
C THR A 86 -19.79 -5.35 0.08
N GLN A 87 -20.04 -5.96 -1.08
CA GLN A 87 -20.54 -7.33 -1.19
C GLN A 87 -19.61 -8.37 -0.57
N VAL A 88 -18.29 -8.15 -0.59
CA VAL A 88 -17.31 -9.03 0.08
C VAL A 88 -17.10 -8.67 1.55
N GLY A 89 -17.94 -7.79 2.11
CA GLY A 89 -17.94 -7.42 3.53
C GLY A 89 -16.93 -6.34 3.92
N ALA A 90 -16.35 -5.61 2.97
CA ALA A 90 -15.42 -4.54 3.25
C ALA A 90 -16.11 -3.25 3.71
N ASN A 91 -15.41 -2.46 4.54
CA ASN A 91 -15.80 -1.10 4.92
C ASN A 91 -15.18 -0.11 3.92
N VAL A 92 -15.97 0.36 2.95
CA VAL A 92 -15.50 1.22 1.87
C VAL A 92 -15.54 2.68 2.28
N VAL A 93 -14.39 3.36 2.19
CA VAL A 93 -14.25 4.80 2.41
C VAL A 93 -13.64 5.46 1.18
N SER A 94 -13.84 6.78 1.02
CA SER A 94 -13.19 7.54 -0.05
C SER A 94 -12.34 8.66 0.51
N MET A 95 -11.22 8.96 -0.15
CA MET A 95 -10.40 10.14 0.13
C MET A 95 -9.63 10.56 -1.14
N GLY A 96 -9.09 11.77 -1.13
CA GLY A 96 -8.23 12.23 -2.22
C GLY A 96 -6.88 11.49 -2.26
N VAL A 97 -6.31 11.39 -3.46
CA VAL A 97 -5.06 10.67 -3.77
C VAL A 97 -3.89 11.10 -2.87
N GLU A 98 -3.62 12.40 -2.78
CA GLU A 98 -2.53 12.94 -1.96
C GLU A 98 -2.71 12.63 -0.46
N ARG A 99 -3.95 12.73 0.02
CA ARG A 99 -4.26 12.38 1.41
C ARG A 99 -4.01 10.91 1.67
N HIS A 100 -4.44 10.04 0.74
CA HIS A 100 -4.19 8.60 0.81
C HIS A 100 -2.69 8.32 0.96
N ASP A 101 -1.89 8.79 0.00
CA ASP A 101 -0.46 8.47 -0.04
C ASP A 101 0.28 9.03 1.18
N ARG A 102 -0.08 10.23 1.66
CA ARG A 102 0.48 10.80 2.89
C ARG A 102 0.10 10.00 4.14
N VAL A 103 -1.17 9.61 4.29
CA VAL A 103 -1.64 8.82 5.43
C VAL A 103 -1.00 7.44 5.44
N LEU A 104 -0.94 6.77 4.30
CA LEU A 104 -0.36 5.43 4.20
C LEU A 104 1.18 5.47 4.32
N ALA A 105 1.82 6.54 3.89
CA ALA A 105 3.25 6.74 4.17
C ALA A 105 3.52 6.74 5.67
N ALA A 106 2.72 7.46 6.46
CA ALA A 106 2.91 7.58 7.90
C ALA A 106 2.52 6.30 8.66
N THR A 107 1.41 5.65 8.29
CA THR A 107 0.81 4.57 9.08
C THR A 107 1.24 3.17 8.64
N SER A 108 1.83 3.03 7.46
CA SER A 108 2.22 1.75 6.88
C SER A 108 3.65 1.77 6.30
N HIS A 109 3.93 2.66 5.34
CA HIS A 109 5.19 2.59 4.60
C HIS A 109 6.41 2.94 5.48
N LEU A 110 6.34 4.01 6.27
CA LEU A 110 7.41 4.36 7.19
C LEU A 110 7.68 3.27 8.24
N PRO A 111 6.67 2.72 8.94
CA PRO A 111 6.90 1.59 9.85
C PRO A 111 7.62 0.40 9.22
N HIS A 112 7.25 -0.01 8.00
CA HIS A 112 7.93 -1.09 7.30
C HIS A 112 9.37 -0.72 6.92
N MET A 113 9.59 0.50 6.41
CA MET A 113 10.93 1.00 6.09
C MET A 113 11.85 0.95 7.33
N LEU A 114 11.35 1.41 8.48
CA LEU A 114 12.09 1.40 9.73
C LEU A 114 12.37 -0.02 10.20
N ALA A 115 11.41 -0.95 10.08
CA ALA A 115 11.60 -2.33 10.46
C ALA A 115 12.68 -3.02 9.59
N PHE A 116 12.63 -2.83 8.26
CA PHE A 116 13.67 -3.33 7.36
C PHE A 116 15.05 -2.73 7.68
N ALA A 117 15.12 -1.41 7.88
CA ALA A 117 16.38 -0.72 8.20
C ALA A 117 16.95 -1.21 9.54
N PHE A 118 16.09 -1.39 10.54
CA PHE A 118 16.48 -1.87 11.87
C PHE A 118 17.04 -3.30 11.81
N VAL A 119 16.34 -4.21 11.16
CA VAL A 119 16.82 -5.61 11.01
C VAL A 119 18.14 -5.65 10.24
N ASN A 120 18.26 -4.90 9.15
CA ASN A 120 19.52 -4.80 8.39
C ASN A 120 20.68 -4.25 9.22
N GLN A 121 20.43 -3.23 10.04
CA GLN A 121 21.43 -2.64 10.91
C GLN A 121 21.94 -3.68 11.92
N LEU A 122 21.05 -4.45 12.55
CA LEU A 122 21.43 -5.49 13.48
C LEU A 122 22.16 -6.66 12.80
N ALA A 123 21.72 -7.06 11.61
CA ALA A 123 22.38 -8.11 10.83
C ALA A 123 23.81 -7.74 10.40
N GLY A 124 24.09 -6.44 10.27
CA GLY A 124 25.44 -5.93 9.96
C GLY A 124 26.38 -5.80 11.18
N MET A 125 25.91 -6.09 12.40
CA MET A 125 26.76 -5.97 13.59
C MET A 125 27.75 -7.15 13.70
N PRO A 126 28.94 -6.94 14.27
CA PRO A 126 29.96 -8.01 14.46
C PRO A 126 29.47 -9.22 15.27
N ALA A 127 28.50 -9.03 16.16
CA ALA A 127 27.90 -10.07 17.03
C ALA A 127 26.43 -10.35 16.66
N ALA A 128 26.07 -10.32 15.38
CA ALA A 128 24.69 -10.48 14.91
C ALA A 128 24.02 -11.75 15.44
N ASP A 129 24.74 -12.89 15.47
CA ASP A 129 24.21 -14.15 15.97
C ASP A 129 23.77 -14.06 17.45
N ASP A 130 24.58 -13.40 18.28
CA ASP A 130 24.21 -13.19 19.70
C ASP A 130 23.04 -12.20 19.82
N VAL A 131 23.02 -11.14 19.02
CA VAL A 131 21.91 -10.17 19.00
C VAL A 131 20.59 -10.89 18.70
N PHE A 132 20.53 -11.72 17.69
CA PHE A 132 19.31 -12.46 17.33
C PHE A 132 18.98 -13.58 18.33
N LYS A 133 19.98 -14.23 18.90
CA LYS A 133 19.79 -15.26 19.95
C LYS A 133 19.10 -14.72 21.20
N PHE A 134 19.42 -13.50 21.59
CA PHE A 134 18.82 -12.86 22.76
C PHE A 134 17.63 -11.95 22.44
N ALA A 135 17.13 -11.99 21.19
CA ALA A 135 15.97 -11.23 20.77
C ALA A 135 14.71 -11.69 21.54
N ALA A 136 14.07 -10.75 22.23
CA ALA A 136 12.86 -10.97 23.02
C ALA A 136 11.59 -10.47 22.32
N GLY A 137 10.46 -10.45 23.03
CA GLY A 137 9.14 -10.13 22.49
C GLY A 137 9.09 -8.80 21.75
N GLY A 138 9.60 -7.72 22.35
CA GLY A 138 9.58 -6.39 21.72
C GLY A 138 10.31 -6.34 20.38
N PHE A 139 11.46 -7.04 20.25
CA PHE A 139 12.14 -7.18 18.97
C PHE A 139 11.27 -7.92 17.95
N ARG A 140 10.69 -9.07 18.35
CA ARG A 140 9.86 -9.91 17.46
C ARG A 140 8.64 -9.15 16.95
N ASP A 141 7.97 -8.41 17.84
CA ASP A 141 6.79 -7.63 17.48
C ASP A 141 7.13 -6.54 16.46
N PHE A 142 8.20 -5.79 16.71
CA PHE A 142 8.62 -4.72 15.81
C PHE A 142 9.17 -5.25 14.48
N SER A 143 10.01 -6.29 14.52
CA SER A 143 10.65 -6.85 13.30
C SER A 143 9.74 -7.74 12.47
N ARG A 144 8.58 -8.16 13.00
CA ARG A 144 7.64 -9.06 12.30
C ARG A 144 7.32 -8.58 10.89
N ILE A 145 7.05 -7.28 10.72
CA ILE A 145 6.70 -6.70 9.42
C ILE A 145 7.88 -6.66 8.44
N ALA A 146 9.12 -6.79 8.90
CA ALA A 146 10.30 -6.92 8.04
C ALA A 146 10.43 -8.32 7.39
N SER A 147 9.56 -9.27 7.75
CA SER A 147 9.47 -10.58 7.06
C SER A 147 8.64 -10.54 5.78
N SER A 148 8.03 -9.41 5.47
CA SER A 148 7.28 -9.20 4.22
C SER A 148 8.22 -9.20 3.01
N ASP A 149 7.65 -9.42 1.80
CA ASP A 149 8.41 -9.46 0.55
C ASP A 149 9.16 -8.13 0.30
N PRO A 150 10.49 -8.15 0.23
CA PRO A 150 11.30 -6.93 0.08
C PRO A 150 11.14 -6.28 -1.30
N THR A 151 10.83 -7.04 -2.35
CA THR A 151 10.61 -6.52 -3.71
C THR A 151 9.31 -5.72 -3.75
N MET A 152 8.23 -6.27 -3.20
CA MET A 152 6.95 -5.57 -3.09
C MET A 152 7.12 -4.26 -2.31
N TRP A 153 7.80 -4.29 -1.16
CA TRP A 153 7.99 -3.09 -0.35
C TRP A 153 8.90 -2.05 -1.00
N ARG A 154 9.97 -2.48 -1.70
CA ARG A 154 10.77 -1.57 -2.52
C ARG A 154 9.89 -0.79 -3.50
N ASP A 155 9.01 -1.49 -4.21
CA ASP A 155 8.16 -0.88 -5.22
C ASP A 155 7.11 0.06 -4.59
N ILE A 156 6.57 -0.29 -3.41
CA ILE A 156 5.69 0.60 -2.63
C ILE A 156 6.44 1.87 -2.21
N PHE A 157 7.67 1.76 -1.71
CA PHE A 157 8.47 2.93 -1.31
C PHE A 157 8.78 3.84 -2.50
N ILE A 158 9.10 3.27 -3.65
CA ILE A 158 9.35 4.03 -4.89
C ILE A 158 8.06 4.70 -5.36
N GLY A 159 6.93 3.98 -5.37
CA GLY A 159 5.63 4.49 -5.80
C GLY A 159 5.08 5.61 -4.91
N ASN A 160 5.52 5.70 -3.64
CA ASN A 160 5.15 6.78 -2.71
C ASN A 160 6.37 7.54 -2.16
N LYS A 161 7.39 7.69 -3.00
CA LYS A 161 8.73 8.17 -2.61
C LYS A 161 8.71 9.48 -1.83
N THR A 162 7.98 10.47 -2.30
CA THR A 162 7.96 11.81 -1.69
C THR A 162 7.44 11.76 -0.25
N ALA A 163 6.27 11.17 -0.03
CA ALA A 163 5.67 11.09 1.29
C ALA A 163 6.49 10.20 2.25
N VAL A 164 7.11 9.13 1.75
CA VAL A 164 8.00 8.27 2.54
C VAL A 164 9.25 9.03 2.97
N LEU A 165 9.90 9.77 2.07
CA LEU A 165 11.08 10.56 2.41
C LEU A 165 10.78 11.66 3.42
N ASP A 166 9.62 12.31 3.32
CA ASP A 166 9.20 13.32 4.29
C ASP A 166 8.95 12.68 5.67
N GLY A 167 8.34 11.49 5.70
CA GLY A 167 8.19 10.70 6.92
C GLY A 167 9.53 10.35 7.57
N ILE A 168 10.51 9.90 6.78
CA ILE A 168 11.87 9.57 7.27
C ILE A 168 12.54 10.82 7.86
N LYS A 169 12.48 11.97 7.17
CA LYS A 169 13.06 13.23 7.69
C LYS A 169 12.41 13.66 9.01
N GLY A 170 11.09 13.52 9.12
CA GLY A 170 10.37 13.79 10.35
C GLY A 170 10.83 12.86 11.48
N PHE A 171 10.89 11.55 11.21
CA PHE A 171 11.35 10.56 12.18
C PHE A 171 12.79 10.81 12.64
N GLN A 172 13.71 11.16 11.71
CA GLN A 172 15.09 11.49 12.05
C GLN A 172 15.18 12.69 13.03
N LYS A 173 14.34 13.72 12.84
CA LYS A 173 14.29 14.86 13.77
C LYS A 173 13.85 14.44 15.16
N GLU A 174 12.81 13.59 15.26
CA GLU A 174 12.36 13.08 16.55
C GLU A 174 13.45 12.26 17.25
N MET A 175 14.15 11.40 16.50
CA MET A 175 15.27 10.61 17.06
C MET A 175 16.42 11.46 17.59
N GLN A 176 16.61 12.67 17.09
CA GLN A 176 17.65 13.58 17.58
C GLN A 176 17.28 14.29 18.90
N LEU A 177 16.01 14.19 19.31
CA LEU A 177 15.54 14.79 20.58
C LEU A 177 15.75 13.86 21.78
N PHE A 178 16.05 12.58 21.52
CA PHE A 178 16.39 11.58 22.53
C PHE A 178 17.88 11.40 22.72
#